data_b4367b4136f9d483354be4ebb54fe797
#
_entry.id   b4367b4136f9d483354be4ebb54fe797
#
_cell.length_a   1.000
_cell.length_b   1.000
_cell.length_c   1.000
_cell.angle_alpha   90.00
_cell.angle_beta   90.00
_cell.angle_gamma   90.00
#
_symmetry.space_group_name_H-M   'P 1'
#
loop_
_entity.id
_entity.type
_entity.pdbx_description
1 polymer ?
#
loop_
_entity_poly.entity_id
_entity_poly.type
_entity_poly.pdbx_seq_one_letter_code
_entity_poly.pdbx_strand_id
1 'polypeptide(L)'
;FISLPRQQEGMLNDLFIRHPGHFPDPQKPAEALVNEAFTDANQIQVQDHIGAILNGRWQELDITGLALSPEYIYAVAGGGSLYPDDRRFGILWLNETALAKAFDLDGAFNSVALTLMPGANETAVITQLDNLLDPYGGLGAYGRSDQVSHRIISDESEVPQLASLKLGLPTTTQ
;
A
#
# COMPACT_ATOMS: atom_id res chain seq x y z
N PHE A 1 0.43 2.94 -8.26
CA PHE A 1 -0.49 4.03 -7.93
C PHE A 1 -1.79 3.47 -7.39
N ILE A 2 -2.37 4.15 -6.42
CA ILE A 2 -3.62 3.74 -5.75
C ILE A 2 -4.59 4.92 -5.79
N SER A 3 -5.85 4.66 -6.10
CA SER A 3 -6.88 5.70 -6.09
C SER A 3 -7.41 5.95 -4.68
N LEU A 4 -7.57 7.21 -4.34
CA LEU A 4 -8.28 7.64 -3.14
C LEU A 4 -9.75 7.90 -3.50
N PRO A 5 -10.70 7.37 -2.73
CA PRO A 5 -12.11 7.65 -2.95
C PRO A 5 -12.41 9.14 -2.71
N ARG A 6 -13.46 9.65 -3.34
CA ARG A 6 -13.89 11.05 -3.17
C ARG A 6 -14.32 11.38 -1.73
N GLN A 7 -14.88 10.40 -1.03
CA GLN A 7 -15.20 10.49 0.38
C GLN A 7 -14.17 9.67 1.16
N GLN A 8 -13.42 10.34 2.00
CA GLN A 8 -12.34 9.71 2.77
C GLN A 8 -12.82 9.17 4.12
N GLU A 9 -14.01 9.59 4.56
CA GLU A 9 -14.62 9.07 5.80
C GLU A 9 -15.06 7.62 5.61
N GLY A 10 -14.58 6.73 6.50
CA GLY A 10 -14.96 5.33 6.50
C GLY A 10 -14.20 4.46 5.48
N MET A 11 -13.04 4.90 5.02
CA MET A 11 -12.14 4.06 4.22
C MET A 11 -11.74 2.81 5.02
N LEU A 12 -11.73 1.63 4.39
CA LEU A 12 -11.31 0.38 5.03
C LEU A 12 -9.83 0.38 5.41
N ASN A 13 -8.98 0.95 4.56
CA ASN A 13 -7.56 1.09 4.77
C ASN A 13 -7.24 2.57 5.00
N ASP A 14 -7.58 3.06 6.19
CA ASP A 14 -7.41 4.46 6.56
C ASP A 14 -5.93 4.84 6.53
N LEU A 15 -5.62 6.00 5.95
CA LEU A 15 -4.26 6.49 5.82
C LEU A 15 -3.93 7.42 6.98
N PHE A 16 -2.81 7.14 7.65
CA PHE A 16 -2.24 8.09 8.60
C PHE A 16 -1.33 9.07 7.86
N ILE A 17 -1.70 10.35 7.83
CA ILE A 17 -0.91 11.40 7.17
C ILE A 17 -0.04 12.10 8.20
N ARG A 18 1.27 12.18 7.95
CA ARG A 18 2.22 12.93 8.76
C ARG A 18 1.98 14.42 8.67
N HIS A 19 2.04 15.10 9.81
CA HIS A 19 2.00 16.57 9.83
C HIS A 19 3.38 17.17 9.44
N PRO A 20 3.46 18.22 8.61
CA PRO A 20 2.37 18.94 7.97
C PRO A 20 1.96 18.27 6.63
N GLY A 21 0.80 17.68 6.54
CA GLY A 21 0.31 17.08 5.30
C GLY A 21 -1.21 17.04 5.30
N HIS A 22 -1.79 16.88 4.13
CA HIS A 22 -3.24 16.78 3.95
C HIS A 22 -3.57 15.85 2.77
N PHE A 23 -4.80 15.36 2.73
CA PHE A 23 -5.30 14.62 1.58
C PHE A 23 -5.30 15.47 0.31
N PRO A 24 -5.07 14.86 -0.86
CA PRO A 24 -5.19 15.54 -2.15
C PRO A 24 -6.59 16.15 -2.33
N ASP A 25 -6.64 17.40 -2.80
CA ASP A 25 -7.88 18.06 -3.15
C ASP A 25 -8.51 17.37 -4.37
N PRO A 26 -9.78 16.91 -4.28
CA PRO A 26 -10.46 16.25 -5.40
C PRO A 26 -10.51 17.06 -6.69
N GLN A 27 -10.35 18.38 -6.60
CA GLN A 27 -10.34 19.29 -7.76
C GLN A 27 -8.95 19.47 -8.39
N LYS A 28 -7.87 18.98 -7.70
CA LYS A 28 -6.50 19.11 -8.16
C LYS A 28 -5.93 17.74 -8.56
N PRO A 29 -5.94 17.40 -9.82
CA PRO A 29 -5.59 16.06 -10.30
C PRO A 29 -4.10 15.70 -10.15
N ALA A 30 -3.23 16.68 -9.95
CA ALA A 30 -1.79 16.48 -9.81
C ALA A 30 -1.36 16.26 -8.35
N GLU A 31 -2.24 16.47 -7.36
CA GLU A 31 -1.89 16.25 -5.97
C GLU A 31 -1.81 14.77 -5.61
N ALA A 32 -0.79 14.41 -4.82
CA ALA A 32 -0.53 13.05 -4.41
C ALA A 32 -0.04 12.94 -2.96
N LEU A 33 -0.40 11.84 -2.29
CA LEU A 33 0.29 11.36 -1.10
C LEU A 33 1.34 10.33 -1.52
N VAL A 34 2.42 10.24 -0.75
CA VAL A 34 3.50 9.27 -0.98
C VAL A 34 3.77 8.49 0.30
N ASN A 35 4.11 7.20 0.21
CA ASN A 35 4.44 6.42 1.39
C ASN A 35 5.75 6.91 2.04
N GLU A 36 5.76 6.95 3.37
CA GLU A 36 6.83 7.51 4.20
C GLU A 36 8.20 6.86 3.89
N ALA A 37 8.27 5.54 3.84
CA ALA A 37 9.55 4.84 3.62
C ALA A 37 10.22 5.25 2.29
N PHE A 38 9.45 5.41 1.21
CA PHE A 38 9.98 5.87 -0.08
C PHE A 38 10.43 7.33 0.00
N THR A 39 9.67 8.20 0.69
CA THR A 39 10.03 9.61 0.82
C THR A 39 11.29 9.80 1.63
N ASP A 40 11.45 9.07 2.73
CA ASP A 40 12.67 9.09 3.55
C ASP A 40 13.89 8.62 2.77
N ALA A 41 13.76 7.50 2.04
CA ALA A 41 14.84 6.94 1.23
C ALA A 41 15.29 7.86 0.08
N ASN A 42 14.38 8.69 -0.44
CA ASN A 42 14.62 9.60 -1.57
C ASN A 42 14.68 11.08 -1.18
N GLN A 43 14.57 11.40 0.12
CA GLN A 43 14.64 12.77 0.65
C GLN A 43 13.52 13.69 0.10
N ILE A 44 12.35 13.14 -0.17
CA ILE A 44 11.17 13.87 -0.64
C ILE A 44 10.42 14.47 0.54
N GLN A 45 9.97 15.71 0.41
CA GLN A 45 9.22 16.45 1.42
C GLN A 45 7.84 16.87 0.92
N VAL A 46 6.98 17.26 1.85
CA VAL A 46 5.70 17.90 1.52
C VAL A 46 5.98 19.20 0.76
N GLN A 47 5.22 19.46 -0.29
CA GLN A 47 5.37 20.54 -1.27
C GLN A 47 6.47 20.33 -2.33
N ASP A 48 7.18 19.21 -2.30
CA ASP A 48 8.03 18.84 -3.44
C ASP A 48 7.19 18.39 -4.64
N HIS A 49 7.83 18.40 -5.80
CA HIS A 49 7.27 17.90 -7.06
C HIS A 49 8.04 16.66 -7.52
N ILE A 50 7.32 15.65 -7.95
CA ILE A 50 7.94 14.45 -8.51
C ILE A 50 7.38 14.16 -9.91
N GLY A 51 8.26 13.73 -10.83
CA GLY A 51 7.85 13.27 -12.15
C GLY A 51 7.34 11.83 -12.10
N ALA A 52 6.19 11.57 -12.68
CA ALA A 52 5.61 10.24 -12.78
C ALA A 52 5.17 9.94 -14.21
N ILE A 53 5.19 8.66 -14.61
CA ILE A 53 4.63 8.20 -15.88
C ILE A 53 3.34 7.45 -15.58
N LEU A 54 2.21 8.05 -15.91
CA LEU A 54 0.88 7.47 -15.78
C LEU A 54 0.39 7.02 -17.16
N ASN A 55 0.21 5.72 -17.33
CA ASN A 55 -0.24 5.14 -18.61
C ASN A 55 0.54 5.67 -19.82
N GLY A 56 1.87 5.70 -19.73
CA GLY A 56 2.77 6.16 -20.78
C GLY A 56 2.87 7.69 -20.96
N ARG A 57 2.20 8.49 -20.12
CA ARG A 57 2.24 9.95 -20.15
C ARG A 57 3.01 10.48 -18.93
N TRP A 58 3.99 11.34 -19.19
CA TRP A 58 4.69 12.04 -18.13
C TRP A 58 3.78 13.08 -17.47
N GLN A 59 3.80 13.11 -16.15
CA GLN A 59 3.05 14.06 -15.35
C GLN A 59 3.87 14.46 -14.13
N GLU A 60 3.86 15.73 -13.78
CA GLU A 60 4.38 16.23 -12.52
C GLU A 60 3.30 16.12 -11.44
N LEU A 61 3.69 15.59 -10.28
CA LEU A 61 2.81 15.41 -9.13
C LEU A 61 3.28 16.29 -7.98
N ASP A 62 2.35 16.99 -7.34
CA ASP A 62 2.54 17.84 -6.17
C ASP A 62 2.36 17.00 -4.90
N ILE A 63 3.39 16.89 -4.07
CA ILE A 63 3.32 16.08 -2.86
C ILE A 63 2.63 16.85 -1.74
N THR A 64 1.41 16.44 -1.40
CA THR A 64 0.59 17.06 -0.35
C THR A 64 0.78 16.47 1.03
N GLY A 65 1.36 15.28 1.12
CA GLY A 65 1.63 14.64 2.39
C GLY A 65 2.37 13.31 2.28
N LEU A 66 2.95 12.92 3.39
CA LEU A 66 3.59 11.62 3.59
C LEU A 66 2.62 10.73 4.34
N ALA A 67 2.40 9.52 3.84
CA ALA A 67 1.35 8.65 4.36
C ALA A 67 1.87 7.28 4.79
N LEU A 68 1.25 6.76 5.85
CA LEU A 68 1.36 5.36 6.27
C LEU A 68 0.03 4.66 6.00
N SER A 69 0.10 3.45 5.47
CA SER A 69 -1.05 2.61 5.21
C SER A 69 -0.94 1.29 5.94
N PRO A 70 -1.99 0.82 6.61
CA PRO A 70 -2.00 -0.52 7.21
C PRO A 70 -1.93 -1.65 6.17
N GLU A 71 -2.23 -1.35 4.91
CA GLU A 71 -2.13 -2.30 3.81
C GLU A 71 -0.70 -2.41 3.27
N TYR A 72 0.07 -1.31 3.32
CA TYR A 72 1.42 -1.21 2.75
C TYR A 72 2.46 -0.81 3.80
N ILE A 73 2.48 -1.50 4.94
CA ILE A 73 3.52 -1.30 5.96
C ILE A 73 4.89 -1.61 5.35
N TYR A 74 4.94 -2.65 4.51
CA TYR A 74 6.08 -2.94 3.64
C TYR A 74 5.64 -2.83 2.18
N ALA A 75 6.21 -1.86 1.47
CA ALA A 75 5.99 -1.69 0.05
C ALA A 75 6.95 -2.61 -0.72
N VAL A 76 6.43 -3.75 -1.17
CA VAL A 76 7.20 -4.72 -1.95
C VAL A 76 6.76 -4.67 -3.41
N ALA A 77 7.73 -4.50 -4.31
CA ALA A 77 7.45 -4.52 -5.74
C ALA A 77 6.96 -5.91 -6.17
N GLY A 78 5.91 -5.95 -6.98
CA GLY A 78 5.47 -7.19 -7.60
C GLY A 78 6.56 -7.80 -8.50
N GLY A 79 6.50 -9.13 -8.74
CA GLY A 79 7.42 -9.80 -9.66
C GLY A 79 8.61 -10.53 -8.99
N GLY A 80 8.49 -10.88 -7.70
CA GLY A 80 9.43 -11.81 -7.05
C GLY A 80 10.45 -11.14 -6.13
N SER A 81 10.35 -9.85 -5.86
CA SER A 81 11.12 -9.25 -4.77
C SER A 81 10.65 -9.80 -3.43
N LEU A 82 11.58 -10.29 -2.62
CA LEU A 82 11.31 -10.80 -1.27
C LEU A 82 11.49 -9.73 -0.19
N TYR A 83 12.11 -8.61 -0.53
CA TYR A 83 12.44 -7.54 0.41
C TYR A 83 11.99 -6.18 -0.14
N PRO A 84 11.58 -5.25 0.74
CA PRO A 84 11.31 -3.87 0.37
C PRO A 84 12.57 -3.20 -0.20
N ASP A 85 12.40 -2.43 -1.27
CA ASP A 85 13.43 -1.53 -1.78
C ASP A 85 12.83 -0.12 -1.84
N ASP A 86 12.83 0.55 -0.70
CA ASP A 86 12.20 1.86 -0.51
C ASP A 86 12.82 2.97 -1.38
N ARG A 87 13.99 2.74 -1.97
CA ARG A 87 14.58 3.68 -2.94
C ARG A 87 13.97 3.57 -4.32
N ARG A 88 13.55 2.37 -4.71
CA ARG A 88 13.08 2.08 -6.08
C ARG A 88 11.59 1.91 -6.17
N PHE A 89 10.95 1.50 -5.07
CA PHE A 89 9.54 1.20 -5.06
C PHE A 89 8.81 2.01 -4.00
N GLY A 90 7.88 2.85 -4.46
CA GLY A 90 7.03 3.68 -3.62
C GLY A 90 5.55 3.52 -3.97
N ILE A 91 4.71 3.76 -2.99
CA ILE A 91 3.26 3.82 -3.15
C ILE A 91 2.84 5.29 -3.22
N LEU A 92 2.08 5.62 -4.25
CA LEU A 92 1.49 6.94 -4.41
C LEU A 92 -0.02 6.84 -4.45
N TRP A 93 -0.69 7.68 -3.68
CA TRP A 93 -2.15 7.78 -3.68
C TRP A 93 -2.58 9.08 -4.34
N LEU A 94 -3.42 8.96 -5.35
CA LEU A 94 -3.97 10.07 -6.12
C LEU A 94 -5.49 10.05 -6.08
N ASN A 95 -6.10 11.16 -6.47
CA ASN A 95 -7.54 11.22 -6.63
C ASN A 95 -8.06 10.16 -7.62
N GLU A 96 -9.13 9.46 -7.25
CA GLU A 96 -9.79 8.46 -8.10
C GLU A 96 -10.05 8.99 -9.51
N THR A 97 -10.62 10.19 -9.62
CA THR A 97 -10.94 10.81 -10.91
C THR A 97 -9.69 11.04 -11.77
N ALA A 98 -8.56 11.40 -11.16
CA ALA A 98 -7.30 11.62 -11.87
C ALA A 98 -6.74 10.29 -12.43
N LEU A 99 -6.72 9.24 -11.60
CA LEU A 99 -6.26 7.92 -12.03
C LEU A 99 -7.21 7.27 -13.05
N ALA A 100 -8.52 7.34 -12.84
CA ALA A 100 -9.50 6.80 -13.77
C ALA A 100 -9.32 7.40 -15.16
N LYS A 101 -9.15 8.72 -15.27
CA LYS A 101 -8.88 9.40 -16.56
C LYS A 101 -7.52 9.03 -17.14
N ALA A 102 -6.48 8.89 -16.30
CA ALA A 102 -5.14 8.55 -16.79
C ALA A 102 -5.06 7.14 -17.39
N PHE A 103 -5.85 6.21 -16.85
CA PHE A 103 -5.85 4.79 -17.23
C PHE A 103 -7.06 4.36 -18.06
N ASP A 104 -7.92 5.30 -18.47
CA ASP A 104 -9.18 5.01 -19.19
C ASP A 104 -10.10 4.03 -18.42
N LEU A 105 -10.13 4.17 -17.09
CA LEU A 105 -10.91 3.34 -16.16
C LEU A 105 -12.10 4.11 -15.56
N ASP A 106 -12.71 5.03 -16.29
CA ASP A 106 -13.86 5.78 -15.79
C ASP A 106 -15.05 4.84 -15.54
N GLY A 107 -15.52 4.79 -14.29
CA GLY A 107 -16.56 3.86 -13.85
C GLY A 107 -16.14 2.39 -13.72
N ALA A 108 -14.84 2.09 -13.79
CA ALA A 108 -14.28 0.76 -13.60
C ALA A 108 -13.29 0.72 -12.42
N PHE A 109 -12.97 -0.47 -11.96
CA PHE A 109 -11.94 -0.70 -10.94
C PHE A 109 -11.13 -1.96 -11.28
N ASN A 110 -9.90 -2.03 -10.79
CA ASN A 110 -9.02 -3.19 -10.95
C ASN A 110 -8.66 -3.87 -9.63
N SER A 111 -9.07 -3.28 -8.50
CA SER A 111 -8.89 -3.85 -7.17
C SER A 111 -10.01 -3.38 -6.26
N VAL A 112 -10.44 -4.23 -5.34
CA VAL A 112 -11.44 -3.90 -4.32
C VAL A 112 -11.08 -4.55 -2.99
N ALA A 113 -11.19 -3.80 -1.91
CA ALA A 113 -11.07 -4.32 -0.55
C ALA A 113 -12.46 -4.41 0.09
N LEU A 114 -12.72 -5.50 0.82
CA LEU A 114 -13.99 -5.78 1.46
C LEU A 114 -13.80 -6.10 2.94
N THR A 115 -14.77 -5.73 3.75
CA THR A 115 -14.87 -6.20 5.14
C THR A 115 -15.98 -7.23 5.24
N LEU A 116 -15.70 -8.36 5.87
CA LEU A 116 -16.69 -9.40 6.11
C LEU A 116 -17.51 -9.08 7.37
N MET A 117 -18.78 -9.45 7.33
CA MET A 117 -19.62 -9.40 8.52
C MET A 117 -19.12 -10.42 9.57
N PRO A 118 -19.29 -10.13 10.88
CA PRO A 118 -18.96 -11.10 11.92
C PRO A 118 -19.63 -12.46 11.67
N GLY A 119 -18.82 -13.53 11.71
CA GLY A 119 -19.30 -14.89 11.47
C GLY A 119 -19.43 -15.31 10.00
N ALA A 120 -19.09 -14.45 9.05
CA ALA A 120 -19.04 -14.83 7.65
C ALA A 120 -17.96 -15.89 7.39
N ASN A 121 -18.24 -16.82 6.49
CA ASN A 121 -17.26 -17.81 6.06
C ASN A 121 -16.39 -17.21 4.94
N GLU A 122 -15.16 -16.83 5.29
CA GLU A 122 -14.20 -16.20 4.38
C GLU A 122 -13.96 -17.03 3.10
N THR A 123 -13.73 -18.34 3.24
CA THR A 123 -13.48 -19.22 2.10
C THR A 123 -14.67 -19.26 1.14
N ALA A 124 -15.90 -19.28 1.67
CA ALA A 124 -17.10 -19.27 0.84
C ALA A 124 -17.25 -17.93 0.10
N VAL A 125 -16.92 -16.81 0.75
CA VAL A 125 -16.95 -15.48 0.10
C VAL A 125 -15.89 -15.38 -0.99
N ILE A 126 -14.67 -15.82 -0.74
CA ILE A 126 -13.57 -15.87 -1.73
C ILE A 126 -14.02 -16.66 -2.96
N THR A 127 -14.55 -17.88 -2.77
CA THR A 127 -15.03 -18.72 -3.87
C THR A 127 -16.13 -18.03 -4.70
N GLN A 128 -17.05 -17.33 -4.03
CA GLN A 128 -18.11 -16.60 -4.73
C GLN A 128 -17.57 -15.40 -5.52
N LEU A 129 -16.60 -14.66 -4.95
CA LEU A 129 -15.95 -13.54 -5.62
C LEU A 129 -15.18 -14.01 -6.85
N ASP A 130 -14.44 -15.11 -6.73
CA ASP A 130 -13.68 -15.67 -7.84
C ASP A 130 -14.60 -16.07 -9.00
N ASN A 131 -15.70 -16.76 -8.70
CA ASN A 131 -16.69 -17.12 -9.71
C ASN A 131 -17.36 -15.90 -10.36
N LEU A 132 -17.62 -14.84 -9.59
CA LEU A 132 -18.22 -13.60 -10.09
C LEU A 132 -17.26 -12.83 -11.01
N LEU A 133 -15.97 -12.81 -10.67
CA LEU A 133 -14.96 -12.02 -11.35
C LEU A 133 -14.25 -12.75 -12.50
N ASP A 134 -14.35 -14.08 -12.57
CA ASP A 134 -13.74 -14.89 -13.61
C ASP A 134 -14.06 -14.41 -15.06
N PRO A 135 -15.33 -14.07 -15.40
CA PRO A 135 -15.65 -13.53 -16.73
C PRO A 135 -15.00 -12.18 -17.05
N TYR A 136 -14.54 -11.46 -16.03
CA TYR A 136 -13.89 -10.15 -16.15
C TYR A 136 -12.38 -10.22 -16.01
N GLY A 137 -11.80 -11.43 -15.95
CA GLY A 137 -10.35 -11.62 -15.80
C GLY A 137 -9.85 -11.43 -14.36
N GLY A 138 -10.68 -11.74 -13.37
CA GLY A 138 -10.27 -11.70 -11.96
C GLY A 138 -9.03 -12.56 -11.69
N LEU A 139 -8.08 -12.01 -10.92
CA LEU A 139 -6.83 -12.69 -10.58
C LEU A 139 -6.90 -13.57 -9.33
N GLY A 140 -8.07 -13.65 -8.72
CA GLY A 140 -8.36 -14.36 -7.48
C GLY A 140 -8.45 -13.41 -6.27
N ALA A 141 -9.43 -13.71 -5.40
CA ALA A 141 -9.59 -13.05 -4.11
C ALA A 141 -8.73 -13.76 -3.05
N TYR A 142 -8.29 -13.03 -2.06
CA TYR A 142 -7.51 -13.59 -0.95
C TYR A 142 -7.85 -12.88 0.36
N GLY A 143 -7.67 -13.61 1.46
CA GLY A 143 -7.87 -13.08 2.80
C GLY A 143 -6.70 -12.26 3.31
N ARG A 144 -6.91 -11.56 4.42
CA ARG A 144 -5.86 -10.73 5.01
C ARG A 144 -4.62 -11.52 5.41
N SER A 145 -4.76 -12.78 5.82
CA SER A 145 -3.63 -13.65 6.16
C SER A 145 -2.66 -13.86 4.99
N ASP A 146 -3.15 -13.79 3.76
CA ASP A 146 -2.37 -13.99 2.55
C ASP A 146 -1.80 -12.69 1.97
N GLN A 147 -2.19 -11.56 2.55
CA GLN A 147 -1.66 -10.25 2.15
C GLN A 147 -0.19 -10.14 2.52
N VAL A 148 0.66 -9.72 1.56
CA VAL A 148 2.12 -9.72 1.68
C VAL A 148 2.63 -8.96 2.90
N SER A 149 2.16 -7.74 3.14
CA SER A 149 2.57 -6.95 4.31
C SER A 149 2.20 -7.61 5.64
N HIS A 150 1.03 -8.26 5.70
CA HIS A 150 0.59 -8.98 6.88
C HIS A 150 1.47 -10.20 7.18
N ARG A 151 1.83 -10.96 6.14
CA ARG A 151 2.73 -12.12 6.27
C ARG A 151 4.11 -11.71 6.75
N ILE A 152 4.70 -10.65 6.21
CA ILE A 152 6.02 -10.14 6.64
C ILE A 152 5.99 -9.77 8.11
N ILE A 153 4.96 -9.05 8.57
CA ILE A 153 4.82 -8.66 9.99
C ILE A 153 4.66 -9.88 10.89
N SER A 154 3.87 -10.88 10.45
CA SER A 154 3.66 -12.10 11.23
C SER A 154 4.95 -12.89 11.37
N ASP A 155 5.70 -13.05 10.29
CA ASP A 155 6.99 -13.73 10.28
C ASP A 155 8.03 -13.01 11.15
N GLU A 156 8.08 -11.66 11.12
CA GLU A 156 8.96 -10.86 11.98
C GLU A 156 8.58 -10.97 13.48
N SER A 157 7.31 -11.10 13.79
CA SER A 157 6.85 -11.25 15.18
C SER A 157 7.21 -12.62 15.80
N GLU A 158 7.46 -13.63 14.99
CA GLU A 158 7.90 -14.95 15.43
C GLU A 158 9.42 -15.06 15.64
N VAL A 159 10.22 -14.18 15.03
CA VAL A 159 11.69 -14.18 15.09
C VAL A 159 12.29 -13.75 16.46
N PRO A 160 11.66 -12.91 17.32
CA PRO A 160 12.29 -12.44 18.55
C PRO A 160 12.64 -13.51 19.58
N GLN A 161 12.09 -14.70 19.50
CA GLN A 161 12.43 -15.77 20.46
C GLN A 161 13.75 -16.50 20.15
N LEU A 162 14.27 -16.40 18.94
CA LEU A 162 15.55 -17.01 18.56
C LEU A 162 16.75 -16.07 18.74
N ALA A 163 16.54 -14.76 18.76
CA ALA A 163 17.60 -13.76 18.93
C ALA A 163 18.07 -13.56 20.38
N SER A 164 17.41 -14.17 21.36
CA SER A 164 17.80 -14.11 22.78
C SER A 164 18.76 -15.21 23.24
N LEU A 165 19.30 -16.02 22.35
CA LEU A 165 20.42 -16.90 22.64
C LEU A 165 21.68 -16.06 22.83
N LYS A 166 21.88 -15.56 24.07
CA LYS A 166 23.13 -14.93 24.51
C LYS A 166 24.26 -15.92 24.28
N LEU A 167 25.20 -15.56 23.41
CA LEU A 167 26.54 -16.10 23.45
C LEU A 167 27.16 -15.76 24.81
N GLY A 168 27.07 -16.69 25.72
CA GLY A 168 27.86 -16.70 26.94
C GLY A 168 29.32 -17.00 26.57
N LEU A 169 30.14 -15.97 26.41
CA LEU A 169 31.59 -16.13 26.36
C LEU A 169 32.06 -16.35 27.82
N PRO A 170 32.88 -17.38 28.10
CA PRO A 170 33.46 -17.58 29.41
C PRO A 170 34.45 -16.44 29.68
N THR A 171 34.23 -15.71 30.77
CA THR A 171 35.23 -14.80 31.35
C THR A 171 36.35 -15.63 31.92
N THR A 172 37.50 -15.65 31.28
CA THR A 172 38.74 -16.19 31.86
C THR A 172 39.26 -15.17 32.86
N THR A 173 39.21 -15.53 34.13
CA THR A 173 39.88 -14.82 35.20
C THR A 173 41.37 -15.22 35.24
N GLN A 174 42.27 -14.27 35.11
CA GLN A 174 43.59 -14.30 35.75
C GLN A 174 43.75 -13.05 36.57
#